data_5ac820e22ddacc5e037c49e1690c0e37
#
_entry.id   5ac820e22ddacc5e037c49e1690c0e37
#
_cell.length_a   1.000
_cell.length_b   1.000
_cell.length_c   1.000
_cell.angle_alpha   90.00
_cell.angle_beta   90.00
_cell.angle_gamma   90.00
#
_symmetry.space_group_name_H-M   'P 1'
#
loop_
_entity.id
_entity.type
_entity.pdbx_description
1 polymer ?
#
loop_
_entity_poly.entity_id
_entity_poly.type
_entity_poly.pdbx_seq_one_letter_code
_entity_poly.pdbx_strand_id
1 'polypeptide(L)'
;MKPTAETNLIIKREEADGSRTNRFPITDCNYHSVATGVFSSQVVRCFFASLAVFLTLLISSAPLRASADDRGMVGIVARQIFSETQPNHRGVLAVMHVVQDSPAAKAGIHCSDFILAVNGVPVLGREFSEIMNKEINGPVGGTVRLTVARFDGSKSEITLVRTPFPPHANPPSDPFVYVVPGIWSSDPRTPFPLSWAPTLPYHGFVDLFFSPNFDQTDSPEYHSYVIFMSLEGKQMLSAEQLQSDMLTWFRGLAVERGAANKFTPDLSKVSVTYKEDSAPSRTLGGAATRAFSGTETIYDTHGKIITLNSEVRMISGCGTSNNTVFFFGMSLEPRNGDTWKQLDAIRDTFRCSR
;
A
#
# COMPACT_ATOMS: atom_id res chain seq x y z
N MET A 1 -7.38 -20.79 46.61
CA MET A 1 -6.46 -21.14 45.55
C MET A 1 -7.26 -21.71 44.39
N LYS A 2 -7.43 -20.96 43.30
CA LYS A 2 -8.05 -21.42 42.05
C LYS A 2 -6.94 -21.59 41.02
N PRO A 3 -6.94 -22.66 40.22
CA PRO A 3 -5.92 -22.86 39.21
C PRO A 3 -6.13 -21.92 38.01
N THR A 4 -5.08 -21.31 37.53
CA THR A 4 -4.98 -20.57 36.29
C THR A 4 -5.17 -21.51 35.11
N ALA A 5 -6.14 -21.21 34.26
CA ALA A 5 -6.37 -21.94 33.01
C ALA A 5 -5.22 -21.66 32.03
N GLU A 6 -4.36 -22.65 31.82
CA GLU A 6 -3.46 -22.69 30.68
C GLU A 6 -4.27 -23.00 29.42
N THR A 7 -4.32 -22.06 28.52
CA THR A 7 -4.94 -22.25 27.21
C THR A 7 -3.97 -23.02 26.32
N ASN A 8 -4.13 -24.33 26.25
CA ASN A 8 -3.43 -25.18 25.30
C ASN A 8 -4.00 -24.95 23.89
N LEU A 9 -3.22 -24.30 23.04
CA LEU A 9 -3.52 -24.14 21.62
C LEU A 9 -3.21 -25.45 20.88
N ILE A 10 -4.24 -26.27 20.63
CA ILE A 10 -4.09 -27.52 19.84
C ILE A 10 -4.25 -27.15 18.36
N ILE A 11 -3.17 -27.15 17.60
CA ILE A 11 -3.18 -27.08 16.14
C ILE A 11 -3.35 -28.49 15.60
N LYS A 12 -4.55 -28.83 15.12
CA LYS A 12 -4.77 -30.06 14.34
C LYS A 12 -4.37 -29.84 12.89
N ARG A 13 -3.56 -30.74 12.39
CA ARG A 13 -3.22 -30.84 10.98
C ARG A 13 -4.35 -31.58 10.27
N GLU A 14 -5.10 -30.94 9.39
CA GLU A 14 -5.97 -31.62 8.43
C GLU A 14 -5.18 -31.93 7.15
N GLU A 15 -5.11 -33.22 6.82
CA GLU A 15 -4.69 -33.68 5.51
C GLU A 15 -5.77 -33.31 4.48
N ALA A 16 -5.39 -32.54 3.46
CA ALA A 16 -6.31 -32.09 2.42
C ALA A 16 -6.58 -33.22 1.43
N ASP A 17 -7.83 -33.68 1.42
CA ASP A 17 -8.43 -34.42 0.32
C ASP A 17 -8.64 -33.49 -0.89
N GLY A 18 -8.34 -34.03 -2.08
CA GLY A 18 -8.24 -33.26 -3.31
C GLY A 18 -9.58 -32.81 -3.86
N SER A 19 -9.88 -31.55 -3.79
CA SER A 19 -10.82 -30.89 -4.69
C SER A 19 -10.33 -29.48 -5.07
N ARG A 20 -10.40 -29.21 -6.35
CA ARG A 20 -9.87 -28.03 -7.04
C ARG A 20 -10.39 -26.72 -6.44
N THR A 21 -9.50 -25.94 -5.85
CA THR A 21 -9.70 -24.50 -5.64
C THR A 21 -8.42 -23.76 -6.02
N ASN A 22 -8.59 -22.60 -6.65
CA ASN A 22 -7.56 -21.75 -7.21
C ASN A 22 -6.41 -21.52 -6.24
N ARG A 23 -5.24 -22.06 -6.59
CA ARG A 23 -3.97 -21.83 -5.89
C ARG A 23 -3.42 -20.47 -6.31
N PHE A 24 -3.40 -19.52 -5.40
CA PHE A 24 -2.36 -18.50 -5.42
C PHE A 24 -1.02 -19.18 -5.09
N PRO A 25 0.05 -18.91 -5.83
CA PRO A 25 1.35 -19.48 -5.52
C PRO A 25 1.87 -18.84 -4.22
N ILE A 26 1.87 -19.62 -3.16
CA ILE A 26 2.69 -19.35 -1.97
C ILE A 26 4.07 -19.90 -2.30
N THR A 27 4.92 -19.09 -2.84
CA THR A 27 6.37 -19.22 -2.90
C THR A 27 6.89 -17.93 -2.29
N ASP A 28 7.62 -17.95 -1.24
CA ASP A 28 8.97 -18.18 -0.97
C ASP A 28 9.34 -17.81 0.47
N CYS A 29 9.34 -18.77 1.36
CA CYS A 29 10.23 -18.71 2.51
C CYS A 29 11.46 -19.55 2.15
N ASN A 30 12.31 -19.07 1.24
CA ASN A 30 13.56 -19.72 0.91
C ASN A 30 14.67 -19.27 1.86
N TYR A 31 15.15 -20.23 2.63
CA TYR A 31 16.32 -20.13 3.47
C TYR A 31 17.59 -20.14 2.61
N HIS A 32 18.40 -19.08 2.68
CA HIS A 32 19.83 -19.16 2.43
C HIS A 32 20.59 -18.71 3.67
N SER A 33 21.13 -19.71 4.33
CA SER A 33 22.18 -19.61 5.35
C SER A 33 23.48 -19.14 4.68
N VAL A 34 24.07 -18.05 5.17
CA VAL A 34 25.48 -17.74 4.91
C VAL A 34 26.18 -17.39 6.21
N ALA A 35 27.34 -18.06 6.34
CA ALA A 35 28.20 -18.19 7.49
C ALA A 35 28.89 -16.87 7.91
N THR A 36 29.07 -16.79 9.21
CA THR A 36 30.13 -16.20 10.05
C THR A 36 31.32 -15.52 9.38
N GLY A 37 31.56 -14.28 9.78
CA GLY A 37 32.86 -13.62 9.68
C GLY A 37 33.08 -12.73 10.88
N VAL A 38 33.97 -13.16 11.76
CA VAL A 38 34.47 -12.43 12.95
C VAL A 38 35.45 -11.37 12.50
N PHE A 39 35.38 -10.16 12.99
CA PHE A 39 36.55 -9.32 13.25
C PHE A 39 36.36 -8.29 14.38
N SER A 40 37.40 -8.22 15.16
CA SER A 40 37.82 -7.61 16.38
C SER A 40 37.84 -6.08 16.44
N SER A 41 37.51 -5.65 17.65
CA SER A 41 37.87 -4.44 18.40
C SER A 41 38.91 -3.45 17.85
N GLN A 42 38.68 -2.15 18.04
CA GLN A 42 39.59 -1.30 18.83
C GLN A 42 38.91 -0.01 19.34
N VAL A 43 39.26 0.30 20.57
CA VAL A 43 38.87 1.44 21.37
C VAL A 43 39.77 2.62 21.06
N VAL A 44 39.23 3.82 20.90
CA VAL A 44 39.95 5.07 21.17
C VAL A 44 39.03 6.06 21.87
N ARG A 45 39.45 6.39 23.11
CA ARG A 45 38.94 7.53 23.92
C ARG A 45 39.63 8.80 23.45
N CYS A 46 38.89 9.91 23.38
CA CYS A 46 39.46 11.24 23.71
C CYS A 46 38.39 12.12 24.35
N PHE A 47 38.72 12.56 25.53
CA PHE A 47 38.14 13.65 26.32
C PHE A 47 38.40 14.97 25.62
N PHE A 48 37.53 15.96 25.69
CA PHE A 48 37.78 17.30 26.21
C PHE A 48 36.49 18.08 26.48
N ALA A 49 36.58 18.92 27.46
CA ALA A 49 35.53 19.57 28.23
C ALA A 49 35.17 20.99 27.75
N SER A 50 33.99 21.40 28.14
CA SER A 50 33.55 22.74 28.56
C SER A 50 33.57 23.90 27.57
N LEU A 51 32.43 24.48 27.28
CA LEU A 51 32.05 25.83 27.75
C LEU A 51 30.55 26.10 27.53
N ALA A 52 29.87 26.52 28.59
CA ALA A 52 28.48 26.93 28.57
C ALA A 52 28.35 28.35 27.98
N VAL A 53 27.43 28.52 27.02
CA VAL A 53 26.83 29.84 26.77
C VAL A 53 25.30 29.62 26.70
N PHE A 54 24.61 30.09 27.75
CA PHE A 54 23.17 30.23 27.77
C PHE A 54 22.76 31.29 26.77
N LEU A 55 22.15 30.86 25.66
CA LEU A 55 21.33 31.71 24.81
C LEU A 55 19.93 31.08 24.75
N THR A 56 19.03 31.58 25.60
CA THR A 56 17.60 31.25 25.60
C THR A 56 16.97 31.82 24.34
N LEU A 57 16.95 31.02 23.25
CA LEU A 57 16.06 31.20 22.14
C LEU A 57 14.76 30.44 22.48
N LEU A 58 13.73 31.18 22.81
CA LEU A 58 12.35 30.71 22.77
C LEU A 58 12.00 30.30 21.36
N ILE A 59 12.35 29.07 21.00
CA ILE A 59 11.85 28.43 19.80
C ILE A 59 10.42 28.01 20.14
N SER A 60 9.47 28.80 19.65
CA SER A 60 8.07 28.42 19.58
C SER A 60 7.98 27.09 18.82
N SER A 61 7.87 25.98 19.55
CA SER A 61 7.64 24.67 18.97
C SER A 61 6.18 24.60 18.50
N ALA A 62 5.93 25.14 17.31
CA ALA A 62 4.75 24.73 16.57
C ALA A 62 4.86 23.20 16.41
N PRO A 63 3.81 22.42 16.73
CA PRO A 63 3.85 20.99 16.44
C PRO A 63 4.08 20.85 14.94
N LEU A 64 5.25 20.31 14.55
CA LEU A 64 5.43 19.84 13.17
C LEU A 64 4.30 18.84 12.92
N ARG A 65 3.37 19.19 12.04
CA ARG A 65 2.45 18.22 11.47
C ARG A 65 3.34 17.19 10.78
N ALA A 66 3.39 15.98 11.33
CA ALA A 66 4.05 14.87 10.69
C ALA A 66 3.44 14.71 9.29
N SER A 67 4.26 14.89 8.27
CA SER A 67 3.88 14.58 6.89
C SER A 67 3.60 13.08 6.79
N ALA A 68 2.76 12.67 5.84
CA ALA A 68 2.55 11.25 5.55
C ALA A 68 3.88 10.54 5.23
N ASP A 69 4.89 11.26 4.73
CA ASP A 69 6.24 10.78 4.46
C ASP A 69 7.05 10.44 5.73
N ASP A 70 6.63 10.90 6.92
CA ASP A 70 7.32 10.60 8.17
C ASP A 70 6.93 9.25 8.79
N ARG A 71 6.01 8.51 8.16
CA ARG A 71 5.64 7.17 8.62
C ARG A 71 6.67 6.12 8.24
N GLY A 72 7.00 5.29 9.20
CA GLY A 72 7.93 4.18 9.04
C GLY A 72 7.28 2.83 9.35
N MET A 73 7.95 1.77 8.89
CA MET A 73 7.58 0.38 9.08
C MET A 73 8.67 -0.39 9.82
N VAL A 74 8.30 -1.57 10.33
CA VAL A 74 9.25 -2.58 10.83
C VAL A 74 9.45 -3.72 9.85
N GLY A 75 8.69 -3.78 8.76
CA GLY A 75 8.83 -4.78 7.69
C GLY A 75 8.10 -6.10 7.98
N ILE A 76 6.96 -6.06 8.64
CA ILE A 76 6.10 -7.20 8.91
C ILE A 76 4.82 -7.05 8.11
N VAL A 77 4.45 -8.10 7.35
CA VAL A 77 3.11 -8.30 6.82
C VAL A 77 2.43 -9.33 7.71
N ALA A 78 1.33 -8.94 8.32
CA ALA A 78 0.61 -9.78 9.28
C ALA A 78 -0.85 -10.00 8.85
N ARG A 79 -1.44 -11.05 9.39
CA ARG A 79 -2.88 -11.36 9.29
C ARG A 79 -3.43 -11.60 10.67
N GLN A 80 -4.61 -11.07 10.96
CA GLN A 80 -5.31 -11.41 12.20
C GLN A 80 -5.96 -12.78 12.07
N ILE A 81 -5.75 -13.63 13.08
CA ILE A 81 -6.41 -14.93 13.19
C ILE A 81 -7.75 -14.74 13.88
N PHE A 82 -8.78 -15.40 13.38
CA PHE A 82 -10.11 -15.44 14.00
C PHE A 82 -10.38 -16.82 14.54
N SER A 83 -11.16 -16.90 15.62
CA SER A 83 -11.62 -18.18 16.17
C SER A 83 -12.69 -18.76 15.26
N GLU A 84 -12.57 -20.04 14.89
CA GLU A 84 -13.59 -20.75 14.12
C GLU A 84 -14.91 -20.89 14.89
N THR A 85 -14.82 -21.02 16.23
CA THR A 85 -15.97 -21.17 17.12
C THR A 85 -16.60 -19.82 17.52
N GLN A 86 -15.86 -18.72 17.34
CA GLN A 86 -16.29 -17.36 17.65
C GLN A 86 -15.78 -16.40 16.57
N PRO A 87 -16.44 -16.34 15.40
CA PRO A 87 -15.93 -15.59 14.24
C PRO A 87 -15.74 -14.10 14.48
N ASN A 88 -16.36 -13.52 15.52
CA ASN A 88 -16.12 -12.13 15.93
C ASN A 88 -14.98 -11.99 16.95
N HIS A 89 -14.33 -13.09 17.34
CA HIS A 89 -13.27 -13.07 18.33
C HIS A 89 -11.91 -12.85 17.62
N ARG A 90 -11.45 -11.64 17.66
CA ARG A 90 -10.16 -11.23 17.08
C ARG A 90 -9.02 -11.84 17.86
N GLY A 91 -8.26 -12.71 17.20
CA GLY A 91 -7.12 -13.41 17.78
C GLY A 91 -5.82 -12.64 17.66
N VAL A 92 -4.73 -13.39 17.74
CA VAL A 92 -3.36 -12.87 17.58
C VAL A 92 -3.05 -12.55 16.13
N LEU A 93 -1.92 -11.85 15.88
CA LEU A 93 -1.45 -11.60 14.52
C LEU A 93 -0.45 -12.68 14.11
N ALA A 94 -0.70 -13.36 12.99
CA ALA A 94 0.28 -14.25 12.36
C ALA A 94 1.15 -13.45 11.39
N VAL A 95 2.44 -13.65 11.45
CA VAL A 95 3.40 -13.08 10.49
C VAL A 95 3.34 -13.90 9.20
N MET A 96 2.85 -13.28 8.13
CA MET A 96 2.69 -13.91 6.82
C MET A 96 3.91 -13.72 5.93
N HIS A 97 4.59 -12.57 6.07
CA HIS A 97 5.79 -12.25 5.33
C HIS A 97 6.64 -11.26 6.13
N VAL A 98 7.95 -11.34 5.96
CA VAL A 98 8.91 -10.39 6.51
C VAL A 98 9.70 -9.78 5.36
N VAL A 99 9.66 -8.45 5.28
CA VAL A 99 10.37 -7.70 4.22
C VAL A 99 11.87 -7.88 4.40
N GLN A 100 12.55 -8.28 3.33
CA GLN A 100 14.00 -8.47 3.33
C GLN A 100 14.71 -7.19 3.79
N ASP A 101 15.81 -7.34 4.52
CA ASP A 101 16.65 -6.25 5.07
C ASP A 101 15.93 -5.28 6.02
N SER A 102 14.67 -5.55 6.35
CA SER A 102 13.88 -4.77 7.29
C SER A 102 14.36 -4.92 8.76
N PRO A 103 13.93 -4.02 9.67
CA PRO A 103 14.17 -4.20 11.10
C PRO A 103 13.70 -5.55 11.65
N ALA A 104 12.55 -6.04 11.21
CA ALA A 104 12.02 -7.34 11.62
C ALA A 104 12.89 -8.51 11.14
N ALA A 105 13.35 -8.48 9.88
CA ALA A 105 14.25 -9.48 9.34
C ALA A 105 15.58 -9.53 10.12
N LYS A 106 16.19 -8.36 10.37
CA LYS A 106 17.43 -8.23 11.13
C LYS A 106 17.29 -8.68 12.59
N ALA A 107 16.10 -8.57 13.16
CA ALA A 107 15.79 -9.03 14.51
C ALA A 107 15.40 -10.51 14.58
N GLY A 108 15.41 -11.24 13.45
CA GLY A 108 15.09 -12.65 13.36
C GLY A 108 13.60 -12.98 13.58
N ILE A 109 12.70 -12.09 13.17
CA ILE A 109 11.29 -12.41 13.02
C ILE A 109 11.12 -13.18 11.70
N HIS A 110 10.32 -14.24 11.72
CA HIS A 110 10.12 -15.13 10.57
C HIS A 110 8.63 -15.28 10.23
N CYS A 111 8.37 -15.79 9.03
CA CYS A 111 7.03 -16.26 8.67
C CYS A 111 6.58 -17.34 9.68
N SER A 112 5.29 -17.34 9.96
CA SER A 112 4.63 -18.21 10.95
C SER A 112 4.92 -17.87 12.42
N ASP A 113 5.67 -16.83 12.73
CA ASP A 113 5.70 -16.25 14.08
C ASP A 113 4.35 -15.59 14.39
N PHE A 114 4.04 -15.45 15.68
CA PHE A 114 2.80 -14.82 16.15
C PHE A 114 3.13 -13.60 17.00
N ILE A 115 2.50 -12.46 16.70
CA ILE A 115 2.58 -11.28 17.56
C ILE A 115 1.46 -11.37 18.59
N LEU A 116 1.84 -11.44 19.85
CA LEU A 116 0.93 -11.58 21.00
C LEU A 116 0.60 -10.23 21.65
N ALA A 117 1.59 -9.30 21.65
CA ALA A 117 1.42 -7.97 22.23
C ALA A 117 2.27 -6.94 21.49
N VAL A 118 1.82 -5.69 21.50
CA VAL A 118 2.55 -4.52 20.99
C VAL A 118 2.68 -3.52 22.14
N ASN A 119 3.91 -3.06 22.42
CA ASN A 119 4.25 -2.16 23.52
C ASN A 119 3.73 -2.63 24.90
N GLY A 120 3.66 -3.96 25.09
CA GLY A 120 3.15 -4.58 26.30
C GLY A 120 1.63 -4.73 26.36
N VAL A 121 0.89 -4.24 25.36
CA VAL A 121 -0.57 -4.37 25.28
C VAL A 121 -0.92 -5.58 24.41
N PRO A 122 -1.66 -6.57 24.92
CA PRO A 122 -2.09 -7.73 24.13
C PRO A 122 -2.86 -7.32 22.88
N VAL A 123 -2.64 -8.03 21.76
CA VAL A 123 -3.34 -7.78 20.49
C VAL A 123 -4.71 -8.48 20.44
N LEU A 124 -4.93 -9.46 21.30
CA LEU A 124 -6.16 -10.25 21.36
C LEU A 124 -7.40 -9.34 21.57
N GLY A 125 -8.44 -9.52 20.77
CA GLY A 125 -9.68 -8.76 20.84
C GLY A 125 -9.62 -7.36 20.22
N ARG A 126 -8.46 -6.91 19.75
CA ARG A 126 -8.26 -5.56 19.22
C ARG A 126 -8.38 -5.52 17.71
N GLU A 127 -8.67 -4.33 17.19
CA GLU A 127 -8.82 -4.10 15.74
C GLU A 127 -7.47 -4.16 15.03
N PHE A 128 -7.43 -4.92 13.91
CA PHE A 128 -6.21 -5.13 13.13
C PHE A 128 -5.60 -3.81 12.61
N SER A 129 -6.45 -2.96 12.04
CA SER A 129 -6.03 -1.68 11.47
C SER A 129 -5.44 -0.73 12.53
N GLU A 130 -5.99 -0.73 13.75
CA GLU A 130 -5.43 0.04 14.86
C GLU A 130 -4.05 -0.44 15.25
N ILE A 131 -3.88 -1.76 15.41
CA ILE A 131 -2.60 -2.36 15.78
C ILE A 131 -1.55 -2.05 14.72
N MET A 132 -1.87 -2.30 13.45
CA MET A 132 -0.91 -2.12 12.35
C MET A 132 -0.60 -0.65 12.10
N ASN A 133 -1.62 0.21 11.96
CA ASN A 133 -1.43 1.57 11.48
C ASN A 133 -1.05 2.58 12.58
N LYS A 134 -1.44 2.32 13.85
CA LYS A 134 -1.18 3.27 14.93
C LYS A 134 -0.03 2.84 15.84
N GLU A 135 0.29 1.52 15.90
CA GLU A 135 1.23 1.01 16.89
C GLU A 135 2.44 0.30 16.27
N ILE A 136 2.25 -0.61 15.31
CA ILE A 136 3.37 -1.29 14.64
C ILE A 136 4.04 -0.32 13.66
N ASN A 137 3.27 0.29 12.77
CA ASN A 137 3.73 1.41 11.95
C ASN A 137 3.65 2.72 12.77
N GLY A 138 4.43 3.72 12.39
CA GLY A 138 4.46 4.99 13.10
C GLY A 138 5.62 5.86 12.63
N PRO A 139 6.01 6.92 13.34
CA PRO A 139 7.07 7.81 12.91
C PRO A 139 8.39 7.06 12.65
N VAL A 140 9.07 7.41 11.54
CA VAL A 140 10.43 6.92 11.22
C VAL A 140 11.36 7.21 12.38
N GLY A 141 12.22 6.25 12.74
CA GLY A 141 13.12 6.34 13.88
C GLY A 141 12.46 6.05 15.24
N GLY A 142 11.12 6.02 15.30
CA GLY A 142 10.40 5.60 16.50
C GLY A 142 10.56 4.11 16.77
N THR A 143 10.43 3.70 18.04
CA THR A 143 10.55 2.29 18.45
C THR A 143 9.19 1.65 18.65
N VAL A 144 9.12 0.33 18.44
CA VAL A 144 8.02 -0.51 18.84
C VAL A 144 8.54 -1.79 19.47
N ARG A 145 7.92 -2.23 20.56
CA ARG A 145 8.25 -3.48 21.24
C ARG A 145 7.16 -4.50 20.95
N LEU A 146 7.58 -5.66 20.43
CA LEU A 146 6.70 -6.76 20.09
C LEU A 146 6.96 -7.94 21.02
N THR A 147 5.91 -8.55 21.57
CA THR A 147 5.99 -9.89 22.16
C THR A 147 5.67 -10.90 21.09
N VAL A 148 6.68 -11.67 20.70
CA VAL A 148 6.61 -12.64 19.58
C VAL A 148 6.65 -14.05 20.15
N ALA A 149 5.71 -14.91 19.73
CA ALA A 149 5.75 -16.34 19.96
C ALA A 149 6.17 -17.05 18.67
N ARG A 150 7.12 -17.96 18.78
CA ARG A 150 7.57 -18.77 17.67
C ARG A 150 6.77 -20.07 17.56
N PHE A 151 6.92 -20.74 16.45
CA PHE A 151 6.25 -22.02 16.21
C PHE A 151 6.64 -23.13 17.21
N ASP A 152 7.85 -23.06 17.77
CA ASP A 152 8.34 -23.98 18.82
C ASP A 152 7.76 -23.68 20.23
N GLY A 153 6.91 -22.67 20.35
CA GLY A 153 6.30 -22.22 21.59
C GLY A 153 7.15 -21.26 22.41
N SER A 154 8.40 -20.97 21.99
CA SER A 154 9.23 -19.98 22.65
C SER A 154 8.66 -18.58 22.48
N LYS A 155 8.87 -17.72 23.48
CA LYS A 155 8.42 -16.31 23.45
C LYS A 155 9.60 -15.40 23.68
N SER A 156 9.64 -14.29 22.95
CA SER A 156 10.65 -13.25 23.09
C SER A 156 10.05 -11.86 22.99
N GLU A 157 10.65 -10.90 23.68
CA GLU A 157 10.37 -9.49 23.46
C GLU A 157 11.43 -8.91 22.49
N ILE A 158 10.97 -8.28 21.43
CA ILE A 158 11.80 -7.73 20.37
C ILE A 158 11.48 -6.25 20.25
N THR A 159 12.48 -5.40 20.39
CA THR A 159 12.34 -3.96 20.14
C THR A 159 12.88 -3.63 18.75
N LEU A 160 12.07 -2.99 17.95
CA LEU A 160 12.37 -2.62 16.57
C LEU A 160 12.36 -1.10 16.42
N VAL A 161 13.27 -0.58 15.61
CA VAL A 161 13.28 0.82 15.18
C VAL A 161 12.62 0.88 13.79
N ARG A 162 11.65 1.77 13.61
CA ARG A 162 10.95 1.93 12.33
C ARG A 162 11.85 2.59 11.31
N THR A 163 11.87 2.03 10.10
CA THR A 163 12.56 2.59 8.94
C THR A 163 11.54 3.09 7.92
N PRO A 164 11.92 4.00 7.00
CA PRO A 164 11.03 4.38 5.90
C PRO A 164 10.53 3.16 5.14
N PHE A 165 9.32 3.23 4.62
CA PHE A 165 8.85 2.24 3.64
C PHE A 165 9.70 2.34 2.38
N PRO A 166 10.16 1.21 1.81
CA PRO A 166 10.80 1.24 0.50
C PRO A 166 9.77 1.71 -0.53
N PRO A 167 10.15 2.59 -1.46
CA PRO A 167 9.23 3.04 -2.49
C PRO A 167 8.84 1.88 -3.41
N HIS A 168 7.59 1.89 -3.89
CA HIS A 168 7.18 1.01 -4.98
C HIS A 168 7.74 1.55 -6.29
N ALA A 169 8.35 0.67 -7.07
CA ALA A 169 8.80 0.94 -8.43
C ALA A 169 8.46 -0.28 -9.29
N ASN A 170 8.10 -0.02 -10.53
CA ASN A 170 7.82 -1.10 -11.47
C ASN A 170 9.11 -1.76 -11.99
N PRO A 171 9.01 -3.00 -12.53
CA PRO A 171 10.16 -3.69 -13.13
C PRO A 171 10.81 -2.87 -14.26
N PRO A 172 12.15 -2.89 -14.41
CA PRO A 172 12.85 -2.18 -15.48
C PRO A 172 12.45 -2.61 -16.91
N SER A 173 11.85 -3.79 -17.03
CA SER A 173 11.33 -4.33 -18.30
C SER A 173 10.01 -3.70 -18.76
N ASP A 174 9.35 -2.95 -17.90
CA ASP A 174 8.09 -2.30 -18.24
C ASP A 174 8.31 -1.15 -19.24
N PRO A 175 7.30 -0.83 -20.07
CA PRO A 175 7.42 0.23 -21.07
C PRO A 175 7.48 1.65 -20.46
N PHE A 176 7.29 1.77 -19.16
CA PHE A 176 7.28 3.03 -18.41
C PHE A 176 7.92 2.86 -17.03
N VAL A 177 8.19 3.96 -16.37
CA VAL A 177 8.74 4.01 -15.01
C VAL A 177 7.85 4.88 -14.14
N TYR A 178 7.62 4.46 -12.92
CA TYR A 178 7.02 5.26 -11.86
C TYR A 178 7.69 4.97 -10.51
N VAL A 179 7.50 5.89 -9.57
CA VAL A 179 7.86 5.70 -8.15
C VAL A 179 6.69 6.16 -7.30
N VAL A 180 6.17 5.29 -6.45
CA VAL A 180 5.11 5.58 -5.49
C VAL A 180 5.69 5.42 -4.08
N PRO A 181 5.40 6.32 -3.12
CA PRO A 181 5.86 6.17 -1.76
C PRO A 181 5.48 4.81 -1.18
N GLY A 182 6.42 4.13 -0.53
CA GLY A 182 6.21 2.76 -0.04
C GLY A 182 5.17 2.62 1.06
N ILE A 183 4.70 3.74 1.63
CA ILE A 183 3.56 3.75 2.57
C ILE A 183 2.21 3.57 1.87
N TRP A 184 2.13 3.79 0.55
CA TRP A 184 0.92 3.53 -0.22
C TRP A 184 0.72 2.02 -0.35
N SER A 185 -0.49 1.54 -0.14
CA SER A 185 -0.82 0.14 -0.41
C SER A 185 -1.03 -0.10 -1.90
N SER A 186 -0.83 -1.32 -2.36
CA SER A 186 -1.05 -1.69 -3.76
C SER A 186 -1.82 -2.99 -3.87
N ASP A 187 -2.64 -3.08 -4.92
CA ASP A 187 -3.15 -4.35 -5.38
C ASP A 187 -2.10 -5.08 -6.24
N PRO A 188 -2.19 -6.41 -6.35
CA PRO A 188 -1.41 -7.14 -7.34
C PRO A 188 -1.69 -6.61 -8.75
N ARG A 189 -0.64 -6.54 -9.59
CA ARG A 189 -0.78 -6.18 -11.01
C ARG A 189 -1.87 -7.01 -11.67
N THR A 190 -2.81 -6.33 -12.32
CA THR A 190 -3.97 -6.96 -12.96
C THR A 190 -3.84 -6.91 -14.47
N PRO A 191 -3.78 -8.04 -15.17
CA PRO A 191 -3.77 -8.07 -16.64
C PRO A 191 -5.16 -7.79 -17.21
N PHE A 192 -5.20 -7.26 -18.43
CA PHE A 192 -6.42 -7.26 -19.25
C PHE A 192 -6.68 -8.66 -19.85
N PRO A 193 -7.96 -9.06 -20.07
CA PRO A 193 -9.18 -8.31 -19.75
C PRO A 193 -9.47 -8.29 -18.25
N LEU A 194 -9.97 -7.15 -17.76
CA LEU A 194 -10.30 -6.98 -16.35
C LEU A 194 -11.56 -7.75 -15.97
N SER A 195 -11.59 -8.42 -14.82
CA SER A 195 -12.76 -9.22 -14.38
C SER A 195 -14.03 -8.38 -14.24
N TRP A 196 -13.88 -7.13 -13.77
CA TRP A 196 -15.00 -6.20 -13.60
C TRP A 196 -15.37 -5.40 -14.86
N ALA A 197 -14.49 -5.37 -15.87
CA ALA A 197 -14.73 -4.65 -17.12
C ALA A 197 -14.27 -5.48 -18.35
N PRO A 198 -14.80 -6.71 -18.54
CA PRO A 198 -14.31 -7.63 -19.56
C PRO A 198 -14.60 -7.19 -20.99
N THR A 199 -15.45 -6.19 -21.17
CA THR A 199 -15.81 -5.65 -22.50
C THR A 199 -14.84 -4.56 -22.99
N LEU A 200 -13.89 -4.12 -22.17
CA LEU A 200 -12.84 -3.23 -22.63
C LEU A 200 -11.91 -3.99 -23.59
N PRO A 201 -11.73 -3.49 -24.85
CA PRO A 201 -11.05 -4.25 -25.90
C PRO A 201 -9.52 -4.13 -25.83
N TYR A 202 -8.96 -4.08 -24.64
CA TYR A 202 -7.54 -3.82 -24.44
C TYR A 202 -6.78 -5.07 -24.01
N HIS A 203 -5.48 -5.07 -24.31
CA HIS A 203 -4.47 -5.96 -23.77
C HIS A 203 -3.43 -5.13 -23.01
N GLY A 204 -2.79 -5.74 -22.02
CA GLY A 204 -1.83 -5.06 -21.18
C GLY A 204 -2.09 -5.29 -19.70
N PHE A 205 -1.85 -4.29 -18.87
CA PHE A 205 -2.01 -4.43 -17.41
C PHE A 205 -2.29 -3.11 -16.71
N VAL A 206 -2.67 -3.24 -15.45
CA VAL A 206 -2.96 -2.13 -14.53
C VAL A 206 -2.25 -2.37 -13.21
N ASP A 207 -1.62 -1.31 -12.67
CA ASP A 207 -1.12 -1.23 -11.30
C ASP A 207 -1.94 -0.17 -10.55
N LEU A 208 -2.45 -0.52 -9.36
CA LEU A 208 -3.23 0.37 -8.49
C LEU A 208 -2.50 0.60 -7.18
N PHE A 209 -2.50 1.85 -6.73
CA PHE A 209 -1.93 2.24 -5.44
C PHE A 209 -2.90 3.17 -4.72
N PHE A 210 -3.11 2.89 -3.43
CA PHE A 210 -4.06 3.58 -2.57
C PHE A 210 -3.33 4.37 -1.50
N SER A 211 -3.80 5.56 -1.21
CA SER A 211 -3.23 6.40 -0.16
C SER A 211 -3.27 5.73 1.21
N PRO A 212 -2.40 6.10 2.15
CA PRO A 212 -2.34 5.48 3.48
C PRO A 212 -3.64 5.54 4.26
N ASN A 213 -4.47 6.53 3.99
CA ASN A 213 -5.76 6.73 4.66
C ASN A 213 -6.96 6.57 3.70
N PHE A 214 -6.80 5.73 2.67
CA PHE A 214 -7.80 5.50 1.61
C PHE A 214 -9.21 5.17 2.15
N ASP A 215 -9.32 4.37 3.21
CA ASP A 215 -10.60 3.96 3.80
C ASP A 215 -11.03 4.82 5.02
N GLN A 216 -10.30 5.87 5.36
CA GLN A 216 -10.61 6.76 6.49
C GLN A 216 -11.46 7.95 6.02
N THR A 217 -12.77 7.89 6.27
CA THR A 217 -13.75 8.85 5.77
C THR A 217 -13.57 10.30 6.24
N ASP A 218 -12.83 10.51 7.32
CA ASP A 218 -12.48 11.80 7.89
C ASP A 218 -11.10 12.33 7.45
N SER A 219 -10.40 11.56 6.64
CA SER A 219 -9.09 11.93 6.10
C SER A 219 -9.24 12.70 4.77
N PRO A 220 -8.40 13.71 4.52
CA PRO A 220 -8.30 14.32 3.19
C PRO A 220 -7.81 13.33 2.11
N GLU A 221 -7.15 12.25 2.52
CA GLU A 221 -6.69 11.17 1.62
C GLU A 221 -7.77 10.11 1.34
N TYR A 222 -8.97 10.25 1.93
CA TYR A 222 -10.07 9.31 1.70
C TYR A 222 -10.35 9.13 0.21
N HIS A 223 -10.37 7.88 -0.27
CA HIS A 223 -10.54 7.51 -1.67
C HIS A 223 -9.58 8.22 -2.65
N SER A 224 -8.35 8.50 -2.18
CA SER A 224 -7.30 9.02 -3.03
C SER A 224 -6.39 7.88 -3.48
N TYR A 225 -6.17 7.77 -4.81
CA TYR A 225 -5.39 6.68 -5.38
C TYR A 225 -4.81 7.05 -6.74
N VAL A 226 -3.87 6.24 -7.21
CA VAL A 226 -3.31 6.34 -8.55
C VAL A 226 -3.48 5.02 -9.30
N ILE A 227 -3.68 5.13 -10.61
CA ILE A 227 -3.69 4.01 -11.55
C ILE A 227 -2.58 4.24 -12.55
N PHE A 228 -1.72 3.24 -12.73
CA PHE A 228 -0.86 3.14 -13.90
C PHE A 228 -1.41 2.06 -14.81
N MET A 229 -1.59 2.39 -16.08
CA MET A 229 -2.13 1.47 -17.06
C MET A 229 -1.20 1.40 -18.26
N SER A 230 -0.91 0.20 -18.73
CA SER A 230 -0.19 -0.04 -19.97
C SER A 230 -1.12 -0.77 -20.94
N LEU A 231 -1.38 -0.15 -22.08
CA LEU A 231 -2.11 -0.78 -23.18
C LEU A 231 -1.14 -1.13 -24.30
N GLU A 232 -1.27 -2.34 -24.83
CA GLU A 232 -0.45 -2.78 -25.94
C GLU A 232 -0.72 -1.97 -27.21
N GLY A 233 0.36 -1.60 -27.88
CA GLY A 233 0.31 -0.81 -29.10
C GLY A 233 -0.03 0.67 -28.89
N LYS A 234 -0.03 1.39 -30.01
CA LYS A 234 -0.30 2.84 -30.01
C LYS A 234 -1.79 3.10 -30.04
N GLN A 235 -2.35 3.53 -28.90
CA GLN A 235 -3.74 3.98 -28.77
C GLN A 235 -3.81 5.50 -28.90
N MET A 236 -4.89 6.00 -29.51
CA MET A 236 -5.18 7.44 -29.66
C MET A 236 -6.59 7.70 -29.11
N LEU A 237 -6.74 7.62 -27.79
CA LEU A 237 -8.05 7.80 -27.16
C LEU A 237 -8.41 9.28 -27.12
N SER A 238 -9.63 9.61 -27.55
CA SER A 238 -10.22 10.94 -27.31
C SER A 238 -10.73 11.05 -25.87
N ALA A 239 -11.11 12.25 -25.44
CA ALA A 239 -11.73 12.45 -24.12
C ALA A 239 -13.04 11.65 -23.99
N GLU A 240 -13.84 11.59 -25.06
CA GLU A 240 -15.09 10.83 -25.10
C GLU A 240 -14.87 9.32 -24.99
N GLN A 241 -13.84 8.80 -25.68
CA GLN A 241 -13.49 7.38 -25.59
C GLN A 241 -13.00 7.03 -24.18
N LEU A 242 -12.07 7.85 -23.64
CA LEU A 242 -11.58 7.67 -22.27
C LEU A 242 -12.71 7.73 -21.25
N GLN A 243 -13.66 8.66 -21.41
CA GLN A 243 -14.85 8.76 -20.57
C GLN A 243 -15.71 7.50 -20.65
N SER A 244 -15.96 6.97 -21.85
CA SER A 244 -16.74 5.75 -22.06
C SER A 244 -16.08 4.53 -21.41
N ASP A 245 -14.76 4.40 -21.56
CA ASP A 245 -13.99 3.29 -21.02
C ASP A 245 -13.96 3.33 -19.48
N MET A 246 -13.72 4.48 -18.90
CA MET A 246 -13.72 4.65 -17.44
C MET A 246 -15.14 4.53 -16.85
N LEU A 247 -16.17 4.90 -17.58
CA LEU A 247 -17.56 4.62 -17.17
C LEU A 247 -17.84 3.10 -17.13
N THR A 248 -17.37 2.35 -18.12
CA THR A 248 -17.45 0.88 -18.15
C THR A 248 -16.67 0.29 -16.96
N TRP A 249 -15.46 0.77 -16.71
CA TRP A 249 -14.63 0.38 -15.58
C TRP A 249 -15.37 0.59 -14.24
N PHE A 250 -15.85 1.79 -13.95
CA PHE A 250 -16.46 2.10 -12.65
C PHE A 250 -17.84 1.46 -12.45
N ARG A 251 -18.61 1.25 -13.51
CA ARG A 251 -19.85 0.45 -13.42
C ARG A 251 -19.57 -1.00 -13.06
N GLY A 252 -18.56 -1.58 -13.67
CA GLY A 252 -18.14 -2.93 -13.34
C GLY A 252 -17.64 -3.06 -11.88
N LEU A 253 -16.79 -2.14 -11.43
CA LEU A 253 -16.34 -2.09 -10.03
C LEU A 253 -17.51 -1.90 -9.06
N ALA A 254 -18.51 -1.09 -9.40
CA ALA A 254 -19.70 -0.91 -8.54
C ALA A 254 -20.45 -2.24 -8.36
N VAL A 255 -20.59 -3.03 -9.42
CA VAL A 255 -21.24 -4.37 -9.36
C VAL A 255 -20.40 -5.32 -8.48
N GLU A 256 -19.09 -5.40 -8.71
CA GLU A 256 -18.21 -6.28 -7.95
C GLU A 256 -18.17 -5.91 -6.47
N ARG A 257 -18.01 -4.63 -6.14
CA ARG A 257 -18.04 -4.11 -4.77
C ARG A 257 -19.40 -4.30 -4.10
N GLY A 258 -20.49 -4.10 -4.85
CA GLY A 258 -21.85 -4.35 -4.37
C GLY A 258 -22.04 -5.79 -3.93
N ALA A 259 -21.55 -6.76 -4.73
CA ALA A 259 -21.59 -8.17 -4.39
C ALA A 259 -20.73 -8.49 -3.14
N ALA A 260 -19.50 -7.94 -3.05
CA ALA A 260 -18.60 -8.16 -1.93
C ALA A 260 -19.11 -7.54 -0.62
N ASN A 261 -19.69 -6.33 -0.68
CA ASN A 261 -20.11 -5.54 0.48
C ASN A 261 -21.64 -5.57 0.73
N LYS A 262 -22.36 -6.44 0.02
CA LYS A 262 -23.81 -6.71 0.18
C LYS A 262 -24.70 -5.48 -0.03
N PHE A 263 -24.39 -4.65 -1.00
CA PHE A 263 -25.30 -3.59 -1.47
C PHE A 263 -25.58 -3.73 -2.98
N THR A 264 -26.71 -3.18 -3.42
CA THR A 264 -27.09 -3.18 -4.86
C THR A 264 -26.82 -1.79 -5.43
N PRO A 265 -25.83 -1.60 -6.31
CA PRO A 265 -25.55 -0.30 -6.90
C PRO A 265 -26.61 0.11 -7.92
N ASP A 266 -27.01 1.36 -7.89
CA ASP A 266 -27.75 2.02 -8.97
C ASP A 266 -26.75 2.56 -10.00
N LEU A 267 -26.54 1.82 -11.09
CA LEU A 267 -25.54 2.17 -12.09
C LEU A 267 -25.86 3.48 -12.86
N SER A 268 -27.09 3.99 -12.76
CA SER A 268 -27.44 5.30 -13.36
C SER A 268 -26.76 6.46 -12.62
N LYS A 269 -26.35 6.23 -11.38
CA LYS A 269 -25.64 7.21 -10.54
C LYS A 269 -24.13 7.23 -10.77
N VAL A 270 -23.59 6.24 -11.49
CA VAL A 270 -22.18 6.22 -11.88
C VAL A 270 -22.01 7.06 -13.14
N SER A 271 -21.19 8.09 -13.04
CA SER A 271 -20.90 8.97 -14.17
C SER A 271 -19.42 9.34 -14.22
N VAL A 272 -18.92 9.59 -15.42
CA VAL A 272 -17.54 10.00 -15.69
C VAL A 272 -17.59 11.17 -16.66
N THR A 273 -16.77 12.18 -16.45
CA THR A 273 -16.59 13.29 -17.37
C THR A 273 -15.12 13.58 -17.55
N TYR A 274 -14.66 13.69 -18.79
CA TYR A 274 -13.30 14.12 -19.10
C TYR A 274 -13.32 15.22 -20.16
N LYS A 275 -12.36 16.11 -20.03
CA LYS A 275 -12.01 17.08 -21.09
C LYS A 275 -10.50 17.02 -21.30
N GLU A 276 -10.07 17.18 -22.53
CA GLU A 276 -8.65 17.34 -22.84
C GLU A 276 -8.19 18.74 -22.43
N ASP A 277 -7.05 18.79 -21.76
CA ASP A 277 -6.46 20.06 -21.34
C ASP A 277 -5.75 20.71 -22.54
N SER A 278 -6.03 21.98 -22.77
CA SER A 278 -5.47 22.75 -23.89
C SER A 278 -4.01 23.19 -23.70
N ALA A 279 -3.47 23.05 -22.49
CA ALA A 279 -2.07 23.39 -22.24
C ALA A 279 -1.13 22.34 -22.82
N PRO A 280 -0.03 22.74 -23.50
CA PRO A 280 0.97 21.77 -23.95
C PRO A 280 1.51 21.03 -22.74
N SER A 281 1.24 19.74 -22.70
CA SER A 281 1.76 18.85 -21.68
C SER A 281 3.30 18.96 -21.70
N ARG A 282 3.91 19.12 -20.53
CA ARG A 282 5.37 18.99 -20.38
C ARG A 282 5.76 17.64 -20.98
N THR A 283 6.70 17.64 -21.94
CA THR A 283 7.21 16.41 -22.53
C THR A 283 7.83 15.54 -21.45
N LEU A 284 7.10 14.53 -20.97
CA LEU A 284 7.61 13.54 -20.05
C LEU A 284 8.40 12.51 -20.86
N GLY A 285 9.74 12.57 -20.80
CA GLY A 285 10.60 11.60 -21.47
C GLY A 285 10.70 11.73 -22.99
N GLY A 286 10.33 12.87 -23.61
CA GLY A 286 10.47 13.11 -25.05
C GLY A 286 9.33 12.56 -25.92
N ALA A 287 8.37 11.84 -25.35
CA ALA A 287 7.20 11.34 -26.06
C ALA A 287 6.04 12.35 -26.03
N ALA A 288 5.17 12.29 -27.06
CA ALA A 288 3.96 13.12 -27.11
C ALA A 288 3.03 12.72 -25.97
N THR A 289 2.74 13.67 -25.06
CA THR A 289 1.84 13.46 -23.96
C THR A 289 0.55 14.25 -24.17
N ARG A 290 -0.58 13.62 -23.83
CA ARG A 290 -1.88 14.29 -23.72
C ARG A 290 -2.30 14.29 -22.26
N ALA A 291 -3.03 15.32 -21.89
CA ALA A 291 -3.56 15.47 -20.54
C ALA A 291 -5.07 15.62 -20.58
N PHE A 292 -5.72 15.05 -19.58
CA PHE A 292 -7.16 15.20 -19.41
C PHE A 292 -7.43 15.50 -17.93
N SER A 293 -8.48 16.26 -17.68
CA SER A 293 -9.02 16.49 -16.35
C SER A 293 -10.50 16.17 -16.33
N GLY A 294 -11.01 15.74 -15.17
CA GLY A 294 -12.41 15.36 -15.09
C GLY A 294 -12.89 15.02 -13.69
N THR A 295 -14.05 14.39 -13.65
CA THR A 295 -14.66 13.90 -12.40
C THR A 295 -15.29 12.54 -12.64
N GLU A 296 -15.23 11.70 -11.59
CA GLU A 296 -15.92 10.41 -11.53
C GLU A 296 -16.85 10.38 -10.32
N THR A 297 -18.13 10.18 -10.56
CA THR A 297 -19.12 9.89 -9.51
C THR A 297 -19.25 8.36 -9.41
N ILE A 298 -18.83 7.80 -8.28
CA ILE A 298 -18.69 6.36 -8.09
C ILE A 298 -19.24 5.93 -6.71
N TYR A 299 -19.30 4.63 -6.49
CA TYR A 299 -19.53 4.06 -5.16
C TYR A 299 -18.20 3.84 -4.45
N ASP A 300 -18.11 4.29 -3.19
CA ASP A 300 -17.00 3.97 -2.30
C ASP A 300 -17.08 2.52 -1.78
N THR A 301 -16.13 2.13 -0.93
CA THR A 301 -16.09 0.78 -0.32
C THR A 301 -17.26 0.51 0.63
N HIS A 302 -17.97 1.54 1.09
CA HIS A 302 -19.13 1.46 1.98
C HIS A 302 -20.48 1.54 1.25
N GLY A 303 -20.47 1.65 -0.09
CA GLY A 303 -21.69 1.81 -0.90
C GLY A 303 -22.25 3.23 -0.93
N LYS A 304 -21.49 4.22 -0.47
CA LYS A 304 -21.85 5.64 -0.56
C LYS A 304 -21.39 6.21 -1.90
N ILE A 305 -22.20 7.09 -2.47
CA ILE A 305 -21.83 7.81 -3.70
C ILE A 305 -20.89 8.97 -3.33
N ILE A 306 -19.76 9.01 -4.01
CA ILE A 306 -18.73 10.04 -3.90
C ILE A 306 -18.37 10.57 -5.27
N THR A 307 -17.85 11.78 -5.35
CA THR A 307 -17.34 12.38 -6.60
C THR A 307 -15.86 12.70 -6.42
N LEU A 308 -15.03 12.08 -7.25
CA LEU A 308 -13.60 12.30 -7.28
C LEU A 308 -13.27 13.35 -8.35
N ASN A 309 -12.27 14.17 -8.08
CA ASN A 309 -11.55 14.92 -9.08
C ASN A 309 -10.45 14.04 -9.66
N SER A 310 -10.20 14.11 -10.96
CA SER A 310 -9.16 13.33 -11.60
C SER A 310 -8.29 14.15 -12.54
N GLU A 311 -7.05 13.68 -12.65
CA GLU A 311 -6.09 14.08 -13.66
C GLU A 311 -5.57 12.83 -14.38
N VAL A 312 -5.50 12.89 -15.71
CA VAL A 312 -4.99 11.80 -16.52
C VAL A 312 -3.84 12.29 -17.38
N ARG A 313 -2.77 11.50 -17.44
CA ARG A 313 -1.66 11.67 -18.39
C ARG A 313 -1.61 10.44 -19.29
N MET A 314 -1.62 10.65 -20.59
CA MET A 314 -1.46 9.62 -21.59
C MET A 314 -0.18 9.86 -22.38
N ILE A 315 0.67 8.85 -22.48
CA ILE A 315 1.89 8.88 -23.28
C ILE A 315 1.80 7.74 -24.30
N SER A 316 1.83 8.05 -25.57
CA SER A 316 1.78 7.05 -26.64
C SER A 316 3.16 6.75 -27.19
N GLY A 317 3.45 5.47 -27.44
CA GLY A 317 4.70 5.01 -28.02
C GLY A 317 5.81 4.77 -27.01
N CYS A 318 5.46 4.31 -25.80
CA CYS A 318 6.42 3.97 -24.77
C CYS A 318 7.05 2.59 -24.96
N GLY A 319 8.35 2.51 -24.70
CA GLY A 319 9.14 1.28 -24.76
C GLY A 319 9.26 0.71 -26.18
N THR A 320 9.92 -0.44 -26.26
CA THR A 320 10.16 -1.15 -27.55
C THR A 320 8.87 -1.71 -28.17
N SER A 321 7.87 -1.98 -27.35
CA SER A 321 6.56 -2.48 -27.76
C SER A 321 5.60 -1.39 -28.24
N ASN A 322 6.06 -0.11 -28.25
CA ASN A 322 5.26 1.04 -28.68
C ASN A 322 3.90 1.15 -27.93
N ASN A 323 3.90 0.86 -26.63
CA ASN A 323 2.71 0.85 -25.81
C ASN A 323 2.18 2.27 -25.55
N THR A 324 0.88 2.35 -25.28
CA THR A 324 0.27 3.56 -24.69
C THR A 324 0.13 3.39 -23.19
N VAL A 325 0.67 4.32 -22.45
CA VAL A 325 0.69 4.26 -20.99
C VAL A 325 -0.04 5.44 -20.38
N PHE A 326 -0.70 5.19 -19.25
CA PHE A 326 -1.52 6.17 -18.55
C PHE A 326 -1.09 6.27 -17.08
N PHE A 327 -1.17 7.48 -16.58
CA PHE A 327 -1.26 7.80 -15.16
C PHE A 327 -2.63 8.40 -14.92
N PHE A 328 -3.35 7.92 -13.90
CA PHE A 328 -4.54 8.56 -13.35
C PHE A 328 -4.25 8.90 -11.88
N GLY A 329 -4.48 10.14 -11.50
CA GLY A 329 -4.51 10.58 -10.11
C GLY A 329 -5.93 10.97 -9.75
N MET A 330 -6.45 10.44 -8.64
CA MET A 330 -7.84 10.63 -8.23
C MET A 330 -7.94 10.96 -6.74
N SER A 331 -8.78 11.94 -6.40
CA SER A 331 -9.02 12.35 -5.01
C SER A 331 -10.36 13.07 -4.87
N LEU A 332 -10.98 12.96 -3.68
CA LEU A 332 -12.12 13.80 -3.29
C LEU A 332 -11.72 15.26 -3.07
N GLU A 333 -10.46 15.52 -2.71
CA GLU A 333 -10.02 16.88 -2.49
C GLU A 333 -10.06 17.71 -3.78
N PRO A 334 -10.36 19.01 -3.67
CA PRO A 334 -10.19 19.92 -4.79
C PRO A 334 -8.72 19.98 -5.20
N ARG A 335 -8.46 20.30 -6.48
CA ARG A 335 -7.12 20.20 -7.12
C ARG A 335 -5.99 20.97 -6.40
N ASN A 336 -6.33 21.92 -5.54
CA ASN A 336 -5.39 22.70 -4.73
C ASN A 336 -5.16 22.11 -3.31
N GLY A 337 -5.76 20.97 -2.99
CA GLY A 337 -5.59 20.30 -1.69
C GLY A 337 -4.20 19.66 -1.51
N ASP A 338 -3.88 19.31 -0.27
CA ASP A 338 -2.55 18.75 0.07
C ASP A 338 -2.34 17.35 -0.50
N THR A 339 -3.38 16.54 -0.60
CA THR A 339 -3.31 15.22 -1.24
C THR A 339 -2.85 15.31 -2.68
N TRP A 340 -3.25 16.36 -3.42
CA TRP A 340 -2.81 16.56 -4.80
C TRP A 340 -1.32 16.84 -4.93
N LYS A 341 -0.65 17.38 -3.91
CA LYS A 341 0.80 17.52 -3.92
C LYS A 341 1.50 16.15 -3.95
N GLN A 342 0.95 15.17 -3.23
CA GLN A 342 1.47 13.81 -3.27
C GLN A 342 1.19 13.14 -4.63
N LEU A 343 -0.04 13.28 -5.16
CA LEU A 343 -0.41 12.76 -6.47
C LEU A 343 0.46 13.37 -7.58
N ASP A 344 0.74 14.67 -7.51
CA ASP A 344 1.62 15.39 -8.44
C ASP A 344 3.07 14.89 -8.35
N ALA A 345 3.58 14.67 -7.14
CA ALA A 345 4.91 14.13 -6.95
C ALA A 345 5.04 12.72 -7.56
N ILE A 346 4.03 11.87 -7.40
CA ILE A 346 3.99 10.54 -8.04
C ILE A 346 3.93 10.69 -9.57
N ARG A 347 3.02 11.53 -10.09
CA ARG A 347 2.90 11.82 -11.52
C ARG A 347 4.23 12.27 -12.13
N ASP A 348 4.98 13.12 -11.45
CA ASP A 348 6.22 13.69 -11.95
C ASP A 348 7.35 12.64 -12.07
N THR A 349 7.20 11.47 -11.43
CA THR A 349 8.08 10.32 -11.66
C THR A 349 7.71 9.51 -12.90
N PHE A 350 6.46 9.63 -13.39
CA PHE A 350 5.91 8.84 -14.48
C PHE A 350 6.49 9.29 -15.84
N ARG A 351 7.14 8.35 -16.56
CA ARG A 351 7.76 8.56 -17.86
C ARG A 351 7.92 7.25 -18.62
N CYS A 352 8.09 7.31 -19.94
CA CYS A 352 8.48 6.11 -20.70
C CYS A 352 9.84 5.56 -20.25
N SER A 353 9.99 4.24 -20.26
CA SER A 353 11.31 3.59 -20.19
C SER A 353 12.15 3.97 -21.42
N ARG A 354 13.45 4.10 -21.24
CA ARG A 354 14.39 4.42 -22.32
C ARG A 354 14.67 3.21 -23.17
#